data_2ccd11be30de2b23c2d5c8e3b3d15edc
#
_entry.id   2ccd11be30de2b23c2d5c8e3b3d15edc
#
_cell.length_a   1.000
_cell.length_b   1.000
_cell.length_c   1.000
_cell.angle_alpha   90.00
_cell.angle_beta   90.00
_cell.angle_gamma   90.00
#
_symmetry.space_group_name_H-M   'P 1'
#
loop_
_entity.id
_entity.type
_entity.pdbx_description
1 polymer ?
#
loop_
_entity_poly.entity_id
_entity_poly.type
_entity_poly.pdbx_seq_one_letter_code
_entity_poly.pdbx_strand_id
1 'polypeptide(L)'
;MHYEEKEVAMSRKAEATYYQERLDAASAKNQKDTELKKIVTPDEMPWETCPQGIIKHLVNKQMGTRTNTVDIYMQVIPPGSRSGKHRHMAEEYMFILEGKGYSLHWDVDMELGEQYYWKVAETPSRWEWEQGDSVYIPPNTIHQHFNADPNHPVRFLGAESRIMADMGLDDLEQLENAPEYGTD
;
A
#
# COMPACT_ATOMS: atom_id res chain seq x y z
N MET A 1 24.30 -49.59 9.05
CA MET A 1 23.40 -48.54 9.58
C MET A 1 22.80 -47.80 8.41
N HIS A 2 21.49 -47.94 8.23
CA HIS A 2 20.77 -47.27 7.15
C HIS A 2 20.87 -45.73 7.27
N TYR A 3 20.81 -45.03 6.16
CA TYR A 3 20.91 -43.57 6.12
C TYR A 3 19.89 -42.92 7.08
N GLU A 4 18.64 -43.41 7.07
CA GLU A 4 17.55 -42.96 7.96
C GLU A 4 17.85 -43.13 9.46
N GLU A 5 18.54 -44.18 9.86
CA GLU A 5 18.90 -44.40 11.27
C GLU A 5 19.96 -43.41 11.75
N LYS A 6 20.86 -42.97 10.87
CA LYS A 6 21.85 -41.93 11.18
C LYS A 6 21.21 -40.57 11.34
N GLU A 7 20.26 -40.19 10.46
CA GLU A 7 19.55 -38.93 10.54
C GLU A 7 18.71 -38.84 11.81
N VAL A 8 17.97 -39.86 12.17
CA VAL A 8 17.22 -39.92 13.42
C VAL A 8 18.14 -39.84 14.65
N ALA A 9 19.30 -40.47 14.60
CA ALA A 9 20.27 -40.38 15.72
C ALA A 9 20.89 -38.97 15.83
N MET A 10 21.11 -38.29 14.71
CA MET A 10 21.62 -36.91 14.68
C MET A 10 20.55 -35.92 15.13
N SER A 11 19.27 -36.09 14.74
CA SER A 11 18.18 -35.23 15.15
C SER A 11 17.94 -35.22 16.66
N ARG A 12 18.21 -36.33 17.35
CA ARG A 12 18.13 -36.43 18.83
C ARG A 12 19.22 -35.64 19.55
N LYS A 13 20.26 -35.22 18.86
CA LYS A 13 21.40 -34.42 19.37
C LYS A 13 21.31 -32.96 18.90
N ALA A 14 20.25 -32.61 18.19
CA ALA A 14 20.09 -31.26 17.67
C ALA A 14 19.84 -30.27 18.82
N GLU A 15 20.63 -29.20 18.83
CA GLU A 15 20.51 -28.12 19.83
C GLU A 15 19.76 -26.90 19.26
N ALA A 16 19.46 -26.91 17.95
CA ALA A 16 18.76 -25.80 17.32
C ALA A 16 17.28 -25.74 17.69
N THR A 17 16.80 -24.55 18.02
CA THR A 17 15.44 -24.28 18.48
C THR A 17 14.65 -23.36 17.53
N TYR A 18 15.17 -23.11 16.33
CA TYR A 18 14.62 -22.14 15.38
C TYR A 18 13.12 -22.31 15.08
N TYR A 19 12.65 -23.53 14.97
CA TYR A 19 11.22 -23.78 14.74
C TYR A 19 10.37 -23.46 15.96
N GLN A 20 10.84 -23.85 17.16
CA GLN A 20 10.16 -23.51 18.42
C GLN A 20 10.12 -22.00 18.64
N GLU A 21 11.23 -21.31 18.39
CA GLU A 21 11.28 -19.84 18.48
C GLU A 21 10.27 -19.17 17.55
N ARG A 22 10.07 -19.71 16.33
CA ARG A 22 9.03 -19.22 15.41
C ARG A 22 7.63 -19.44 15.94
N LEU A 23 7.35 -20.58 16.56
CA LEU A 23 6.05 -20.86 17.20
C LEU A 23 5.79 -19.91 18.37
N ASP A 24 6.80 -19.70 19.22
CA ASP A 24 6.71 -18.80 20.36
C ASP A 24 6.50 -17.35 19.93
N ALA A 25 7.23 -16.91 18.89
CA ALA A 25 7.04 -15.59 18.30
C ALA A 25 5.63 -15.41 17.68
N ALA A 26 5.11 -16.43 17.01
CA ALA A 26 3.75 -16.41 16.46
C ALA A 26 2.69 -16.36 17.57
N SER A 27 2.89 -17.11 18.65
CA SER A 27 2.00 -17.09 19.80
C SER A 27 2.02 -15.74 20.52
N ALA A 28 3.20 -15.16 20.74
CA ALA A 28 3.37 -13.86 21.35
C ALA A 28 2.74 -12.73 20.50
N LYS A 29 2.88 -12.82 19.17
CA LYS A 29 2.21 -11.91 18.24
C LYS A 29 0.69 -11.98 18.37
N ASN A 30 0.12 -13.18 18.38
CA ASN A 30 -1.33 -13.38 18.51
C ASN A 30 -1.89 -12.80 19.81
N GLN A 31 -1.18 -12.92 20.93
CA GLN A 31 -1.55 -12.28 22.19
C GLN A 31 -1.52 -10.76 22.08
N LYS A 32 -0.47 -10.20 21.52
CA LYS A 32 -0.31 -8.76 21.33
C LYS A 32 -1.38 -8.18 20.41
N ASP A 33 -1.74 -8.91 19.36
CA ASP A 33 -2.76 -8.48 18.39
C ASP A 33 -4.17 -8.35 19.01
N THR A 34 -4.46 -9.05 20.11
CA THR A 34 -5.76 -8.92 20.83
C THR A 34 -5.90 -7.59 21.57
N GLU A 35 -4.79 -6.92 21.89
CA GLU A 35 -4.75 -5.64 22.59
C GLU A 35 -4.79 -4.44 21.64
N LEU A 36 -4.63 -4.68 20.33
CA LEU A 36 -4.63 -3.64 19.32
C LEU A 36 -6.04 -3.10 19.07
N LYS A 37 -6.10 -1.83 18.69
CA LYS A 37 -7.36 -1.12 18.44
C LYS A 37 -8.11 -1.69 17.24
N LYS A 38 -9.44 -1.78 17.35
CA LYS A 38 -10.36 -2.09 16.25
C LYS A 38 -11.12 -0.85 15.77
N ILE A 39 -11.11 0.20 16.56
CA ILE A 39 -11.75 1.48 16.25
C ILE A 39 -10.69 2.57 16.40
N VAL A 40 -10.64 3.45 15.43
CA VAL A 40 -9.82 4.68 15.43
C VAL A 40 -10.78 5.85 15.34
N THR A 41 -10.69 6.76 16.30
CA THR A 41 -11.53 7.96 16.30
C THR A 41 -10.93 9.06 15.42
N PRO A 42 -11.72 10.04 14.95
CA PRO A 42 -11.19 11.12 14.10
C PRO A 42 -10.00 11.88 14.68
N ASP A 43 -9.94 12.00 16.01
CA ASP A 43 -8.85 12.70 16.72
C ASP A 43 -7.54 11.92 16.73
N GLU A 44 -7.61 10.61 16.50
CA GLU A 44 -6.46 9.71 16.41
C GLU A 44 -5.93 9.53 14.98
N MET A 45 -6.60 10.14 14.00
CA MET A 45 -6.25 10.07 12.58
C MET A 45 -5.38 11.27 12.19
N PRO A 46 -4.05 11.10 12.07
CA PRO A 46 -3.16 12.21 11.77
C PRO A 46 -3.27 12.63 10.30
N TRP A 47 -3.03 13.92 10.07
CA TRP A 47 -2.82 14.49 8.74
C TRP A 47 -1.35 14.53 8.42
N GLU A 48 -1.02 14.35 7.14
CA GLU A 48 0.32 14.46 6.59
C GLU A 48 0.28 15.19 5.26
N THR A 49 1.23 16.10 5.02
CA THR A 49 1.55 16.63 3.69
C THR A 49 2.84 15.95 3.24
N CYS A 50 2.74 15.11 2.23
CA CYS A 50 3.83 14.28 1.73
C CYS A 50 3.94 14.40 0.20
N PRO A 51 4.90 13.74 -0.46
CA PRO A 51 5.03 13.75 -1.91
C PRO A 51 3.76 13.36 -2.68
N GLN A 52 2.85 12.59 -2.05
CA GLN A 52 1.55 12.24 -2.61
C GLN A 52 0.52 13.37 -2.54
N GLY A 53 0.72 14.35 -1.66
CA GLY A 53 -0.20 15.45 -1.37
C GLY A 53 -0.70 15.44 0.06
N ILE A 54 -1.95 15.83 0.27
CA ILE A 54 -2.56 15.95 1.59
C ILE A 54 -3.30 14.66 1.92
N ILE A 55 -2.79 13.93 2.92
CA ILE A 55 -3.31 12.61 3.33
C ILE A 55 -3.73 12.64 4.79
N LYS A 56 -4.85 11.99 5.10
CA LYS A 56 -5.28 11.66 6.45
C LYS A 56 -5.18 10.15 6.64
N HIS A 57 -4.34 9.69 7.54
CA HIS A 57 -4.21 8.27 7.86
C HIS A 57 -5.41 7.80 8.70
N LEU A 58 -6.12 6.79 8.23
CA LEU A 58 -7.30 6.26 8.93
C LEU A 58 -6.95 4.99 9.71
N VAL A 59 -6.22 4.08 9.07
CA VAL A 59 -5.81 2.80 9.64
C VAL A 59 -4.47 2.39 9.05
N ASN A 60 -3.47 2.20 9.89
CA ASN A 60 -2.19 1.62 9.50
C ASN A 60 -1.50 0.96 10.71
N LYS A 61 -0.35 0.33 10.47
CA LYS A 61 0.44 -0.36 11.48
C LYS A 61 0.95 0.57 12.58
N GLN A 62 1.34 1.79 12.24
CA GLN A 62 1.91 2.78 13.16
C GLN A 62 0.87 3.32 14.13
N MET A 63 -0.41 3.26 13.80
CA MET A 63 -1.51 3.72 14.64
C MET A 63 -1.93 2.72 15.72
N GLY A 64 -1.25 1.58 15.85
CA GLY A 64 -1.57 0.55 16.83
C GLY A 64 -2.93 -0.13 16.57
N THR A 65 -3.35 -0.19 15.33
CA THR A 65 -4.57 -0.88 14.90
C THR A 65 -4.34 -2.37 14.69
N ARG A 66 -5.42 -3.15 14.77
CA ARG A 66 -5.38 -4.59 14.50
C ARG A 66 -5.34 -4.93 13.01
N THR A 67 -4.97 -3.99 12.16
CA THR A 67 -4.78 -4.28 10.75
C THR A 67 -3.44 -5.00 10.52
N ASN A 68 -3.46 -6.04 9.69
CA ASN A 68 -2.26 -6.81 9.37
C ASN A 68 -1.85 -6.71 7.90
N THR A 69 -2.79 -6.35 7.02
CA THR A 69 -2.58 -6.47 5.58
C THR A 69 -3.00 -5.25 4.78
N VAL A 70 -3.75 -4.34 5.38
CA VAL A 70 -4.32 -3.18 4.68
C VAL A 70 -4.01 -1.90 5.43
N ASP A 71 -3.53 -0.90 4.72
CA ASP A 71 -3.51 0.48 5.15
C ASP A 71 -4.62 1.24 4.44
N ILE A 72 -5.31 2.14 5.18
CA ILE A 72 -6.42 2.95 4.67
C ILE A 72 -6.13 4.41 4.98
N TYR A 73 -6.27 5.24 3.98
CA TYR A 73 -6.08 6.67 4.09
C TYR A 73 -7.20 7.44 3.36
N MET A 74 -7.35 8.69 3.65
CA MET A 74 -8.14 9.63 2.86
C MET A 74 -7.21 10.67 2.25
N GLN A 75 -7.24 10.81 0.93
CA GLN A 75 -6.52 11.88 0.26
C GLN A 75 -7.46 13.02 -0.09
N VAL A 76 -6.95 14.25 0.03
CA VAL A 76 -7.61 15.47 -0.42
C VAL A 76 -6.78 16.07 -1.55
N ILE A 77 -7.41 16.27 -2.71
CA ILE A 77 -6.80 17.00 -3.83
C ILE A 77 -7.50 18.36 -3.93
N PRO A 78 -6.78 19.47 -3.72
CA PRO A 78 -7.33 20.82 -3.84
C PRO A 78 -7.93 21.12 -5.22
N PRO A 79 -8.73 22.17 -5.38
CA PRO A 79 -9.34 22.57 -6.65
C PRO A 79 -8.32 22.71 -7.77
N GLY A 80 -8.53 22.00 -8.88
CA GLY A 80 -7.67 22.05 -10.05
C GLY A 80 -6.24 21.46 -9.86
N SER A 81 -5.96 20.84 -8.71
CA SER A 81 -4.68 20.25 -8.38
C SER A 81 -4.62 18.76 -8.74
N ARG A 82 -3.52 18.10 -8.35
CA ARG A 82 -3.26 16.69 -8.61
C ARG A 82 -2.48 16.04 -7.46
N SER A 83 -2.56 14.71 -7.38
CA SER A 83 -1.68 13.91 -6.51
C SER A 83 -0.24 13.88 -7.02
N GLY A 84 0.66 13.37 -6.21
CA GLY A 84 1.95 12.90 -6.69
C GLY A 84 1.77 11.79 -7.72
N LYS A 85 2.77 11.61 -8.59
CA LYS A 85 2.87 10.51 -9.54
C LYS A 85 3.81 9.46 -9.00
N HIS A 86 3.35 8.22 -8.89
CA HIS A 86 4.13 7.17 -8.25
C HIS A 86 3.72 5.78 -8.74
N ARG A 87 4.43 4.77 -8.28
CA ARG A 87 4.09 3.35 -8.44
C ARG A 87 4.49 2.56 -7.21
N HIS A 88 3.82 1.45 -6.99
CA HIS A 88 4.12 0.43 -5.98
C HIS A 88 3.61 -0.94 -6.41
N MET A 89 4.14 -2.01 -5.82
CA MET A 89 3.72 -3.38 -6.16
C MET A 89 2.40 -3.79 -5.53
N ALA A 90 1.92 -3.06 -4.54
CA ALA A 90 0.64 -3.33 -3.93
C ALA A 90 -0.52 -2.99 -4.89
N GLU A 91 -1.60 -3.75 -4.82
CA GLU A 91 -2.88 -3.35 -5.38
C GLU A 91 -3.48 -2.22 -4.54
N GLU A 92 -4.10 -1.25 -5.19
CA GLU A 92 -4.79 -0.16 -4.51
C GLU A 92 -6.21 0.00 -5.03
N TYR A 93 -7.12 0.35 -4.13
CA TYR A 93 -8.49 0.72 -4.43
C TYR A 93 -8.78 2.12 -3.92
N MET A 94 -9.37 2.93 -4.77
CA MET A 94 -9.91 4.23 -4.40
C MET A 94 -11.44 4.18 -4.38
N PHE A 95 -12.05 4.79 -3.37
CA PHE A 95 -13.49 5.06 -3.35
C PHE A 95 -13.73 6.56 -3.23
N ILE A 96 -14.42 7.15 -4.21
CA ILE A 96 -14.61 8.59 -4.30
C ILE A 96 -15.71 9.05 -3.34
N LEU A 97 -15.32 9.79 -2.31
CA LEU A 97 -16.22 10.32 -1.30
C LEU A 97 -16.90 11.61 -1.76
N GLU A 98 -16.16 12.46 -2.50
CA GLU A 98 -16.62 13.79 -2.88
C GLU A 98 -15.87 14.28 -4.14
N GLY A 99 -16.60 14.93 -5.04
CA GLY A 99 -16.05 15.59 -6.21
C GLY A 99 -15.98 14.69 -7.44
N LYS A 100 -15.21 15.15 -8.42
CA LYS A 100 -14.98 14.47 -9.71
C LYS A 100 -13.58 14.76 -10.24
N GLY A 101 -13.05 13.81 -10.99
CA GLY A 101 -11.72 13.96 -11.54
C GLY A 101 -11.39 12.85 -12.54
N TYR A 102 -10.11 12.59 -12.69
CA TYR A 102 -9.63 11.49 -13.50
C TYR A 102 -8.29 10.99 -12.99
N SER A 103 -7.99 9.75 -13.30
CA SER A 103 -6.69 9.13 -13.07
C SER A 103 -5.99 8.88 -14.40
N LEU A 104 -4.69 9.07 -14.42
CA LEU A 104 -3.81 8.61 -15.48
C LEU A 104 -3.07 7.36 -14.99
N HIS A 105 -3.18 6.27 -15.76
CA HIS A 105 -2.52 5.01 -15.51
C HIS A 105 -1.56 4.68 -16.65
N TRP A 106 -0.28 4.50 -16.34
CA TRP A 106 0.72 3.91 -17.24
C TRP A 106 0.83 2.44 -16.85
N ASP A 107 0.03 1.61 -17.49
CA ASP A 107 -0.02 0.18 -17.20
C ASP A 107 1.33 -0.48 -17.51
N VAL A 108 1.62 -1.53 -16.77
CA VAL A 108 2.89 -2.24 -16.83
C VAL A 108 2.65 -3.69 -17.21
N ASP A 109 3.23 -4.10 -18.34
CA ASP A 109 3.28 -5.48 -18.77
C ASP A 109 4.60 -6.14 -18.34
N MET A 110 4.56 -7.44 -18.11
CA MET A 110 5.74 -8.24 -17.85
C MET A 110 6.13 -9.01 -19.11
N GLU A 111 7.30 -8.72 -19.65
CA GLU A 111 7.89 -9.49 -20.75
C GLU A 111 8.86 -10.55 -20.21
N LEU A 112 8.71 -11.80 -20.69
CA LEU A 112 9.60 -12.91 -20.38
C LEU A 112 10.66 -13.03 -21.47
N GLY A 113 11.92 -12.74 -21.13
CA GLY A 113 13.09 -12.99 -21.94
C GLY A 113 14.05 -13.92 -21.21
N GLU A 114 15.35 -13.63 -21.26
CA GLU A 114 16.36 -14.29 -20.40
C GLU A 114 16.17 -13.92 -18.92
N GLN A 115 15.47 -12.81 -18.66
CA GLN A 115 15.02 -12.32 -17.34
C GLN A 115 13.63 -11.70 -17.48
N TYR A 116 13.05 -11.29 -16.36
CA TYR A 116 11.80 -10.51 -16.35
C TYR A 116 12.11 -9.05 -16.66
N TYR A 117 11.34 -8.47 -17.57
CA TYR A 117 11.38 -7.05 -17.89
C TYR A 117 10.00 -6.44 -17.67
N TRP A 118 9.97 -5.33 -16.95
CA TRP A 118 8.77 -4.52 -16.85
C TRP A 118 8.71 -3.56 -18.05
N LYS A 119 7.64 -3.62 -18.80
CA LYS A 119 7.37 -2.73 -19.91
C LYS A 119 6.26 -1.76 -19.55
N VAL A 120 6.65 -0.53 -19.26
CA VAL A 120 5.73 0.56 -18.96
C VAL A 120 5.11 1.10 -20.25
N ALA A 121 3.81 1.33 -20.29
CA ALA A 121 3.13 1.97 -21.41
C ALA A 121 3.72 3.36 -21.66
N GLU A 122 3.97 3.71 -22.92
CA GLU A 122 4.51 5.02 -23.30
C GLU A 122 3.51 6.15 -23.06
N THR A 123 2.22 5.86 -23.21
CA THR A 123 1.11 6.80 -23.02
C THR A 123 0.14 6.26 -21.97
N PRO A 124 -0.35 7.13 -21.07
CA PRO A 124 -1.30 6.68 -20.05
C PRO A 124 -2.70 6.48 -20.61
N SER A 125 -3.41 5.54 -20.04
CA SER A 125 -4.86 5.47 -20.09
C SER A 125 -5.47 6.50 -19.15
N ARG A 126 -6.56 7.14 -19.55
CA ARG A 126 -7.30 8.11 -18.74
C ARG A 126 -8.64 7.51 -18.30
N TRP A 127 -8.87 7.53 -16.99
CA TRP A 127 -10.07 7.01 -16.34
C TRP A 127 -10.75 8.13 -15.58
N GLU A 128 -11.94 8.53 -16.03
CA GLU A 128 -12.76 9.55 -15.36
C GLU A 128 -13.57 8.91 -14.25
N TRP A 129 -13.78 9.64 -13.17
CA TRP A 129 -14.54 9.19 -12.02
C TRP A 129 -15.25 10.36 -11.33
N GLU A 130 -16.32 10.05 -10.62
CA GLU A 130 -17.09 10.98 -9.82
C GLU A 130 -17.51 10.35 -8.48
N GLN A 131 -18.14 11.12 -7.62
CA GLN A 131 -18.60 10.67 -6.30
C GLN A 131 -19.40 9.37 -6.38
N GLY A 132 -19.00 8.39 -5.57
CA GLY A 132 -19.59 7.05 -5.49
C GLY A 132 -18.88 6.00 -6.35
N ASP A 133 -17.99 6.41 -7.26
CA ASP A 133 -17.21 5.48 -8.06
C ASP A 133 -16.11 4.80 -7.23
N SER A 134 -15.70 3.63 -7.71
CA SER A 134 -14.53 2.91 -7.23
C SER A 134 -13.52 2.72 -8.37
N VAL A 135 -12.26 3.04 -8.09
CA VAL A 135 -11.16 2.91 -9.04
C VAL A 135 -10.18 1.85 -8.55
N TYR A 136 -9.80 0.94 -9.42
CA TYR A 136 -8.78 -0.07 -9.17
C TYR A 136 -7.45 0.32 -9.81
N ILE A 137 -6.37 0.18 -9.06
CA ILE A 137 -5.00 0.43 -9.52
C ILE A 137 -4.25 -0.90 -9.47
N PRO A 138 -3.88 -1.47 -10.64
CA PRO A 138 -3.15 -2.73 -10.71
C PRO A 138 -1.74 -2.63 -10.12
N PRO A 139 -1.15 -3.77 -9.70
CA PRO A 139 0.23 -3.81 -9.23
C PRO A 139 1.20 -3.14 -10.19
N ASN A 140 2.12 -2.36 -9.64
CA ASN A 140 3.22 -1.69 -10.36
C ASN A 140 2.79 -0.68 -11.43
N THR A 141 1.48 -0.38 -11.56
CA THR A 141 0.98 0.67 -12.46
C THR A 141 1.44 2.04 -11.98
N ILE A 142 2.11 2.80 -12.84
CA ILE A 142 2.39 4.21 -12.56
C ILE A 142 1.07 4.97 -12.65
N HIS A 143 0.74 5.72 -11.61
CA HIS A 143 -0.54 6.42 -11.56
C HIS A 143 -0.46 7.81 -10.95
N GLN A 144 -1.44 8.64 -11.30
CA GLN A 144 -1.60 10.01 -10.81
C GLN A 144 -3.07 10.41 -10.88
N HIS A 145 -3.59 11.10 -9.87
CA HIS A 145 -4.99 11.51 -9.76
C HIS A 145 -5.13 13.04 -9.91
N PHE A 146 -6.16 13.46 -10.61
CA PHE A 146 -6.40 14.87 -10.94
C PHE A 146 -7.79 15.30 -10.49
N ASN A 147 -7.86 16.42 -9.80
CA ASN A 147 -9.15 17.08 -9.52
C ASN A 147 -9.57 17.91 -10.75
N ALA A 148 -10.68 17.54 -11.37
CA ALA A 148 -11.22 18.23 -12.53
C ALA A 148 -12.08 19.45 -12.18
N ASP A 149 -12.41 19.68 -10.90
CA ASP A 149 -13.18 20.82 -10.44
C ASP A 149 -12.24 21.96 -10.01
N PRO A 150 -12.34 23.15 -10.63
CA PRO A 150 -11.50 24.30 -10.28
C PRO A 150 -11.94 25.01 -8.98
N ASN A 151 -13.09 24.65 -8.39
CA ASN A 151 -13.68 25.37 -7.27
C ASN A 151 -13.81 24.52 -5.99
N HIS A 152 -13.88 23.19 -6.12
CA HIS A 152 -14.12 22.29 -5.00
C HIS A 152 -13.05 21.22 -4.89
N PRO A 153 -12.66 20.82 -3.66
CA PRO A 153 -11.71 19.73 -3.48
C PRO A 153 -12.35 18.38 -3.83
N VAL A 154 -11.49 17.42 -4.15
CA VAL A 154 -11.85 16.01 -4.21
C VAL A 154 -11.39 15.33 -2.94
N ARG A 155 -12.19 14.37 -2.45
CA ARG A 155 -11.82 13.44 -1.38
C ARG A 155 -12.09 12.01 -1.80
N PHE A 156 -11.13 11.14 -1.56
CA PHE A 156 -11.32 9.72 -1.74
C PHE A 156 -10.66 8.92 -0.62
N LEU A 157 -11.16 7.72 -0.38
CA LEU A 157 -10.48 6.72 0.43
C LEU A 157 -9.56 5.90 -0.47
N GLY A 158 -8.31 5.77 -0.08
CA GLY A 158 -7.39 4.80 -0.63
C GLY A 158 -7.25 3.61 0.33
N ALA A 159 -7.21 2.41 -0.22
CA ALA A 159 -6.95 1.18 0.50
C ALA A 159 -5.89 0.38 -0.24
N GLU A 160 -4.77 0.13 0.43
CA GLU A 160 -3.57 -0.48 -0.14
C GLU A 160 -3.16 -1.71 0.67
N SER A 161 -2.72 -2.77 -0.03
CA SER A 161 -2.15 -3.94 0.62
C SER A 161 -0.71 -3.68 1.05
N ARG A 162 -0.46 -3.68 2.37
CA ARG A 162 0.90 -3.49 2.89
C ARG A 162 1.74 -4.76 2.93
N ILE A 163 1.21 -5.90 2.49
CA ILE A 163 1.94 -7.17 2.50
C ILE A 163 3.23 -7.07 1.66
N MET A 164 3.17 -6.41 0.51
CA MET A 164 4.34 -6.23 -0.34
C MET A 164 5.43 -5.41 0.37
N ALA A 165 5.06 -4.32 1.04
CA ALA A 165 5.99 -3.51 1.83
C ALA A 165 6.58 -4.29 3.01
N ASP A 166 5.76 -5.03 3.77
CA ASP A 166 6.23 -5.87 4.90
C ASP A 166 7.16 -7.00 4.44
N MET A 167 7.06 -7.46 3.19
CA MET A 167 7.94 -8.44 2.58
C MET A 167 9.20 -7.84 1.92
N GLY A 168 9.29 -6.51 1.82
CA GLY A 168 10.38 -5.81 1.11
C GLY A 168 10.28 -5.93 -0.42
N LEU A 169 9.07 -6.12 -0.96
CA LEU A 169 8.78 -6.30 -2.38
C LEU A 169 7.92 -5.16 -2.96
N ASP A 170 7.79 -4.05 -2.24
CA ASP A 170 6.86 -2.97 -2.60
C ASP A 170 7.31 -2.17 -3.83
N ASP A 171 8.60 -2.04 -4.03
CA ASP A 171 9.21 -1.28 -5.15
C ASP A 171 8.60 0.13 -5.30
N LEU A 172 8.31 0.78 -4.16
CA LEU A 172 7.72 2.12 -4.13
C LEU A 172 8.64 3.15 -4.77
N GLU A 173 8.16 3.84 -5.79
CA GLU A 173 8.89 4.88 -6.50
C GLU A 173 8.03 6.14 -6.66
N GLN A 174 8.54 7.28 -6.16
CA GLN A 174 7.93 8.59 -6.36
C GLN A 174 8.55 9.26 -7.59
N LEU A 175 7.74 9.54 -8.62
CA LEU A 175 8.19 10.10 -9.90
C LEU A 175 7.98 11.61 -9.98
N GLU A 176 6.85 12.11 -9.46
CA GLU A 176 6.53 13.54 -9.37
C GLU A 176 5.85 13.84 -8.04
N ASN A 177 6.20 14.95 -7.40
CA ASN A 177 5.54 15.39 -6.19
C ASN A 177 4.22 16.09 -6.48
N ALA A 178 3.28 15.98 -5.55
CA ALA A 178 2.08 16.81 -5.56
C ALA A 178 2.45 18.30 -5.41
N PRO A 179 1.67 19.22 -6.02
CA PRO A 179 1.95 20.67 -5.92
C PRO A 179 2.00 21.20 -4.48
N GLU A 180 1.26 20.59 -3.57
CA GLU A 180 1.17 20.99 -2.15
C GLU A 180 2.41 20.62 -1.34
N TYR A 181 3.25 19.71 -1.84
CA TYR A 181 4.47 19.29 -1.14
C TYR A 181 5.64 20.21 -1.48
N GLY A 182 6.22 20.84 -0.45
CA GLY A 182 7.37 21.76 -0.61
C GLY A 182 6.98 23.20 -0.96
N THR A 183 5.74 23.59 -0.74
CA THR A 183 5.24 24.98 -0.86
C THR A 183 5.22 25.66 0.50
N ASP A 184 6.36 25.75 1.18
CA ASP A 184 6.53 26.59 2.40
C ASP A 184 6.87 28.04 2.03
#